data_fdc2e8081d42115247ad88455f736bbb
#
_entry.id   fdc2e8081d42115247ad88455f736bbb
#
_cell.length_a   1.000
_cell.length_b   1.000
_cell.length_c   1.000
_cell.angle_alpha   90.00
_cell.angle_beta   90.00
_cell.angle_gamma   90.00
#
_symmetry.space_group_name_H-M   'P 1'
#
loop_
_entity.id
_entity.type
_entity.pdbx_description
1 polymer ?
#
loop_
_entity_poly.entity_id
_entity_poly.type
_entity_poly.pdbx_seq_one_letter_code
_entity_poly.pdbx_strand_id
1 'polypeptide(L)'
;MRARAWLLILLVQSILTLISCRERPTAAKADPLLKTYDVEKDWDDPQHLIPLNYQQAQGKRVFYHNCVWCHADTTPAGPSNRYNLTPTPPLANDGETCNALSDQFMQNIITLGGSALGKSAMMPPWGQTLTQEEIKGVITFMRAIAQPTYHPPARPGPEYSVK
;
A
#
# COMPACT_ATOMS: atom_id res chain seq x y z
N MET A 1 32.96 45.47 41.42
CA MET A 1 33.45 44.53 40.39
C MET A 1 32.85 43.10 40.49
N ARG A 2 32.42 42.63 41.67
CA ARG A 2 31.83 41.28 41.82
C ARG A 2 30.47 41.06 41.17
N ALA A 3 29.59 42.07 41.16
CA ALA A 3 28.22 41.96 40.56
C ALA A 3 28.24 41.76 39.06
N ARG A 4 29.19 42.35 38.33
CA ARG A 4 29.30 42.21 36.86
C ARG A 4 29.75 40.79 36.42
N ALA A 5 30.54 40.13 37.28
CA ALA A 5 30.97 38.75 36.97
C ALA A 5 29.81 37.72 37.08
N TRP A 6 28.92 37.92 38.04
CA TRP A 6 27.75 37.04 38.21
C TRP A 6 26.72 37.18 37.06
N LEU A 7 26.53 38.39 36.55
CA LEU A 7 25.65 38.64 35.39
C LEU A 7 26.18 37.95 34.10
N LEU A 8 27.48 37.94 33.89
CA LEU A 8 28.07 37.27 32.73
C LEU A 8 27.97 35.73 32.83
N ILE A 9 28.10 35.18 34.03
CA ILE A 9 27.96 33.74 34.24
C ILE A 9 26.52 33.28 33.99
N LEU A 10 25.51 34.02 34.44
CA LEU A 10 24.09 33.72 34.21
C LEU A 10 23.72 33.87 32.72
N LEU A 11 24.29 34.80 32.00
CA LEU A 11 24.08 34.97 30.56
C LEU A 11 24.68 33.81 29.77
N VAL A 12 25.87 33.36 30.13
CA VAL A 12 26.51 32.21 29.46
C VAL A 12 25.75 30.92 29.72
N GLN A 13 25.24 30.70 30.92
CA GLN A 13 24.42 29.54 31.26
C GLN A 13 23.09 29.54 30.49
N SER A 14 22.44 30.71 30.33
CA SER A 14 21.20 30.79 29.53
C SER A 14 21.42 30.50 28.05
N ILE A 15 22.58 30.85 27.51
CA ILE A 15 22.92 30.60 26.11
C ILE A 15 23.23 29.11 25.91
N LEU A 16 23.90 28.45 26.88
CA LEU A 16 24.18 26.98 26.77
C LEU A 16 22.90 26.15 26.83
N THR A 17 21.89 26.56 27.60
CA THR A 17 20.61 25.81 27.66
C THR A 17 19.78 25.91 26.37
N LEU A 18 19.92 27.01 25.61
CA LEU A 18 19.22 27.21 24.35
C LEU A 18 19.84 26.40 23.19
N ILE A 19 21.11 25.98 23.31
CA ILE A 19 21.80 25.20 22.28
C ILE A 19 21.49 23.70 22.41
N SER A 20 21.03 23.23 23.58
CA SER A 20 20.83 21.80 23.88
C SER A 20 19.54 21.20 23.31
N CYS A 21 18.59 21.99 22.80
CA CYS A 21 17.30 21.51 22.29
C CYS A 21 17.22 21.42 20.76
N ARG A 22 18.35 21.43 20.06
CA ARG A 22 18.33 21.11 18.62
C ARG A 22 18.50 19.60 18.45
N GLU A 23 17.42 18.86 18.70
CA GLU A 23 17.34 17.47 18.24
C GLU A 23 17.57 17.48 16.73
N ARG A 24 18.72 16.92 16.31
CA ARG A 24 18.91 16.60 14.90
C ARG A 24 17.80 15.59 14.57
N PRO A 25 17.01 15.83 13.50
CA PRO A 25 16.13 14.80 13.01
C PRO A 25 17.03 13.59 12.71
N THR A 26 16.95 12.56 13.56
CA THR A 26 17.52 11.26 13.27
C THR A 26 16.86 10.84 11.98
N ALA A 27 17.66 10.67 10.91
CA ALA A 27 17.16 10.10 9.67
C ALA A 27 16.36 8.85 10.05
N ALA A 28 15.05 8.88 9.80
CA ALA A 28 14.18 7.77 10.13
C ALA A 28 14.83 6.54 9.52
N LYS A 29 15.20 5.56 10.36
CA LYS A 29 15.74 4.30 9.88
C LYS A 29 14.72 3.77 8.90
N ALA A 30 15.13 3.57 7.63
CA ALA A 30 14.26 3.00 6.61
C ALA A 30 13.65 1.71 7.20
N ASP A 31 12.32 1.66 7.21
CA ASP A 31 11.59 0.50 7.72
C ASP A 31 12.08 -0.74 6.97
N PRO A 32 12.60 -1.77 7.66
CA PRO A 32 13.03 -3.01 7.01
C PRO A 32 11.93 -3.65 6.16
N LEU A 33 10.65 -3.43 6.53
CA LEU A 33 9.49 -3.95 5.81
C LEU A 33 9.25 -3.26 4.45
N LEU A 34 9.85 -2.09 4.22
CA LEU A 34 9.79 -1.38 2.94
C LEU A 34 10.93 -1.78 1.98
N LYS A 35 11.89 -2.60 2.44
CA LYS A 35 12.92 -3.15 1.55
C LYS A 35 12.31 -4.19 0.62
N THR A 36 12.93 -4.34 -0.56
CA THR A 36 12.57 -5.42 -1.49
C THR A 36 12.67 -6.77 -0.77
N TYR A 37 11.54 -7.45 -0.68
CA TYR A 37 11.41 -8.76 -0.05
C TYR A 37 11.25 -9.88 -1.09
N ASP A 38 10.57 -9.57 -2.17
CA ASP A 38 10.29 -10.47 -3.29
C ASP A 38 10.21 -9.64 -4.59
N VAL A 39 10.05 -10.29 -5.71
CA VAL A 39 9.83 -9.65 -7.00
C VAL A 39 8.66 -10.30 -7.71
N GLU A 40 7.96 -9.52 -8.54
CA GLU A 40 6.96 -10.01 -9.47
C GLU A 40 7.41 -9.72 -10.89
N LYS A 41 7.10 -10.62 -11.83
CA LYS A 41 7.29 -10.32 -13.24
C LYS A 41 6.25 -9.31 -13.68
N ASP A 42 6.68 -8.32 -14.47
CA ASP A 42 5.77 -7.47 -15.19
C ASP A 42 5.03 -8.32 -16.23
N TRP A 43 3.70 -8.26 -16.22
CA TRP A 43 2.88 -9.08 -17.11
C TRP A 43 2.95 -8.58 -18.57
N ASP A 44 3.26 -7.29 -18.76
CA ASP A 44 3.40 -6.64 -20.06
C ASP A 44 4.85 -6.65 -20.56
N ASP A 45 5.83 -6.71 -19.64
CA ASP A 45 7.27 -6.81 -19.94
C ASP A 45 7.95 -7.90 -19.09
N PRO A 46 8.07 -9.14 -19.62
CA PRO A 46 8.67 -10.26 -18.88
C PRO A 46 10.15 -10.05 -18.49
N GLN A 47 10.84 -9.06 -19.06
CA GLN A 47 12.21 -8.71 -18.68
C GLN A 47 12.27 -7.74 -17.50
N HIS A 48 11.17 -7.09 -17.19
CA HIS A 48 11.06 -6.18 -16.07
C HIS A 48 10.61 -6.92 -14.81
N LEU A 49 11.28 -6.65 -13.69
CA LEU A 49 10.91 -7.19 -12.38
C LEU A 49 10.42 -6.05 -11.48
N ILE A 50 9.23 -6.21 -10.95
CA ILE A 50 8.62 -5.28 -10.01
C ILE A 50 9.05 -5.65 -8.60
N PRO A 51 9.80 -4.79 -7.87
CA PRO A 51 10.20 -5.08 -6.50
C PRO A 51 9.00 -4.98 -5.56
N LEU A 52 8.84 -5.98 -4.71
CA LEU A 52 7.76 -6.08 -3.72
C LEU A 52 8.32 -5.94 -2.30
N ASN A 53 7.68 -5.15 -1.46
CA ASN A 53 7.92 -5.15 -0.03
C ASN A 53 7.28 -6.38 0.65
N TYR A 54 7.51 -6.55 1.95
CA TYR A 54 6.99 -7.71 2.69
C TYR A 54 5.46 -7.85 2.59
N GLN A 55 4.70 -6.77 2.77
CA GLN A 55 3.23 -6.81 2.72
C GLN A 55 2.72 -7.17 1.32
N GLN A 56 3.32 -6.60 0.28
CA GLN A 56 3.00 -6.89 -1.11
C GLN A 56 3.32 -8.35 -1.46
N ALA A 57 4.45 -8.87 -0.98
CA ALA A 57 4.83 -10.27 -1.18
C ALA A 57 3.88 -11.25 -0.46
N GLN A 58 3.38 -10.91 0.75
CA GLN A 58 2.33 -11.70 1.38
C GLN A 58 1.04 -11.66 0.56
N GLY A 59 0.64 -10.46 0.09
CA GLY A 59 -0.52 -10.29 -0.78
C GLY A 59 -0.42 -11.07 -2.09
N LYS A 60 0.76 -11.10 -2.71
CA LYS A 60 1.07 -11.94 -3.88
C LYS A 60 0.73 -13.41 -3.63
N ARG A 61 1.19 -13.96 -2.49
CA ARG A 61 0.91 -15.37 -2.15
C ARG A 61 -0.59 -15.64 -2.02
N VAL A 62 -1.30 -14.75 -1.32
CA VAL A 62 -2.76 -14.87 -1.15
C VAL A 62 -3.46 -14.76 -2.51
N PHE A 63 -3.04 -13.82 -3.36
CA PHE A 63 -3.58 -13.62 -4.70
C PHE A 63 -3.42 -14.86 -5.57
N TYR A 64 -2.22 -15.39 -5.67
CA TYR A 64 -1.95 -16.59 -6.48
C TYR A 64 -2.64 -17.85 -5.96
N HIS A 65 -2.94 -17.91 -4.67
CA HIS A 65 -3.66 -19.03 -4.09
C HIS A 65 -5.19 -18.94 -4.31
N ASN A 66 -5.77 -17.75 -4.28
CA ASN A 66 -7.22 -17.59 -4.20
C ASN A 66 -7.86 -16.81 -5.37
N CYS A 67 -7.11 -15.95 -6.05
CA CYS A 67 -7.68 -14.93 -6.93
C CYS A 67 -7.28 -15.11 -8.40
N VAL A 68 -6.07 -15.60 -8.65
CA VAL A 68 -5.46 -15.68 -9.99
C VAL A 68 -6.30 -16.44 -11.00
N TRP A 69 -7.04 -17.46 -10.56
CA TRP A 69 -7.89 -18.27 -11.43
C TRP A 69 -8.96 -17.46 -12.16
N CYS A 70 -9.46 -16.40 -11.52
CA CYS A 70 -10.51 -15.55 -12.09
C CYS A 70 -9.98 -14.18 -12.56
N HIS A 71 -8.86 -13.68 -12.00
CA HIS A 71 -8.37 -12.34 -12.25
C HIS A 71 -7.12 -12.26 -13.14
N ALA A 72 -6.66 -13.39 -13.68
CA ALA A 72 -5.61 -13.44 -14.70
C ALA A 72 -5.99 -14.41 -15.81
N ASP A 73 -5.64 -14.09 -17.03
CA ASP A 73 -5.88 -14.95 -18.19
C ASP A 73 -4.75 -15.97 -18.38
N THR A 74 -3.52 -15.62 -18.02
CA THR A 74 -2.38 -16.54 -17.96
C THR A 74 -1.50 -16.20 -16.76
N THR A 75 -0.90 -17.21 -16.17
CA THR A 75 0.07 -17.07 -15.07
C THR A 75 1.13 -18.16 -15.17
N PRO A 76 2.25 -18.07 -14.41
CA PRO A 76 3.16 -19.21 -14.27
C PRO A 76 2.48 -20.49 -13.71
N ALA A 77 1.34 -20.34 -13.05
CA ALA A 77 0.56 -21.44 -12.52
C ALA A 77 -0.39 -22.10 -13.55
N GLY A 78 -0.55 -21.47 -14.73
CA GLY A 78 -1.40 -21.99 -15.81
C GLY A 78 -2.50 -21.03 -16.26
N PRO A 79 -3.38 -21.49 -17.18
CA PRO A 79 -4.45 -20.67 -17.72
C PRO A 79 -5.51 -20.38 -16.66
N SER A 80 -6.06 -19.17 -16.68
CA SER A 80 -7.17 -18.78 -15.82
C SER A 80 -8.54 -19.11 -16.45
N ASN A 81 -9.59 -19.09 -15.64
CA ASN A 81 -10.97 -19.24 -16.07
C ASN A 81 -11.64 -17.91 -16.46
N ARG A 82 -10.90 -16.82 -16.54
CA ARG A 82 -11.39 -15.44 -16.67
C ARG A 82 -12.41 -15.26 -17.80
N TYR A 83 -12.11 -15.80 -18.96
CA TYR A 83 -12.95 -15.63 -20.17
C TYR A 83 -14.26 -16.44 -20.15
N ASN A 84 -14.38 -17.38 -19.22
CA ASN A 84 -15.61 -18.15 -19.02
C ASN A 84 -16.56 -17.48 -18.02
N LEU A 85 -16.19 -16.33 -17.48
CA LEU A 85 -16.98 -15.61 -16.47
C LEU A 85 -17.70 -14.41 -17.10
N THR A 86 -18.95 -14.20 -16.68
CA THR A 86 -19.77 -13.07 -17.13
C THR A 86 -20.32 -12.28 -15.93
N PRO A 87 -20.04 -10.98 -15.82
CA PRO A 87 -19.07 -10.22 -16.63
C PRO A 87 -17.64 -10.71 -16.43
N THR A 88 -16.80 -10.52 -17.45
CA THR A 88 -15.37 -10.86 -17.35
C THR A 88 -14.72 -10.00 -16.25
N PRO A 89 -14.07 -10.61 -15.25
CA PRO A 89 -13.41 -9.84 -14.19
C PRO A 89 -12.18 -9.08 -14.74
N PRO A 90 -11.80 -7.92 -14.14
CA PRO A 90 -10.58 -7.22 -14.51
C PRO A 90 -9.35 -8.08 -14.18
N LEU A 91 -8.26 -7.88 -14.92
CA LEU A 91 -6.96 -8.42 -14.55
C LEU A 91 -6.47 -7.76 -13.25
N ALA A 92 -5.61 -8.45 -12.51
CA ALA A 92 -5.05 -7.89 -11.29
C ALA A 92 -4.16 -6.67 -11.53
N ASN A 93 -3.50 -6.61 -12.69
CA ASN A 93 -2.66 -5.50 -13.12
C ASN A 93 -3.40 -4.45 -13.96
N ASP A 94 -4.70 -4.62 -14.23
CA ASP A 94 -5.53 -3.62 -14.92
C ASP A 94 -5.65 -2.33 -14.08
N GLY A 95 -4.65 -1.46 -14.24
CA GLY A 95 -4.60 -0.18 -13.53
C GLY A 95 -5.68 0.80 -13.99
N GLU A 96 -6.16 0.73 -15.24
CA GLU A 96 -7.24 1.61 -15.69
C GLU A 96 -8.51 1.37 -14.86
N THR A 97 -8.89 0.12 -14.67
CA THR A 97 -10.05 -0.26 -13.87
C THR A 97 -9.75 -0.17 -12.37
N CYS A 98 -8.68 -0.79 -11.91
CA CYS A 98 -8.43 -0.95 -10.48
C CYS A 98 -8.01 0.35 -9.79
N ASN A 99 -7.25 1.24 -10.46
CA ASN A 99 -6.80 2.50 -9.84
C ASN A 99 -7.95 3.52 -9.67
N ALA A 100 -9.04 3.37 -10.42
CA ALA A 100 -10.24 4.19 -10.24
C ALA A 100 -11.03 3.80 -8.96
N LEU A 101 -10.77 2.63 -8.39
CA LEU A 101 -11.44 2.15 -7.19
C LEU A 101 -10.69 2.60 -5.94
N SER A 102 -11.41 2.98 -4.88
CA SER A 102 -10.79 3.23 -3.57
C SER A 102 -10.37 1.91 -2.91
N ASP A 103 -9.36 1.97 -2.03
CA ASP A 103 -8.94 0.79 -1.25
C ASP A 103 -10.08 0.27 -0.38
N GLN A 104 -10.94 1.17 0.14
CA GLN A 104 -12.13 0.79 0.90
C GLN A 104 -13.11 -0.01 0.04
N PHE A 105 -13.35 0.39 -1.21
CA PHE A 105 -14.19 -0.38 -2.11
C PHE A 105 -13.58 -1.75 -2.43
N MET A 106 -12.29 -1.80 -2.71
CA MET A 106 -11.58 -3.07 -2.96
C MET A 106 -11.64 -3.98 -1.73
N GLN A 107 -11.45 -3.44 -0.53
CA GLN A 107 -11.57 -4.19 0.72
C GLN A 107 -13.00 -4.74 0.89
N ASN A 108 -14.01 -3.92 0.64
CA ASN A 108 -15.41 -4.34 0.78
C ASN A 108 -15.77 -5.44 -0.22
N ILE A 109 -15.39 -5.32 -1.50
CA ILE A 109 -15.74 -6.32 -2.51
C ILE A 109 -15.02 -7.65 -2.27
N ILE A 110 -13.79 -7.64 -1.79
CA ILE A 110 -13.09 -8.87 -1.42
C ILE A 110 -13.73 -9.47 -0.16
N THR A 111 -14.05 -8.67 0.85
CA THR A 111 -14.64 -9.15 2.11
C THR A 111 -16.03 -9.72 1.92
N LEU A 112 -16.91 -8.99 1.21
CA LEU A 112 -18.36 -9.24 1.15
C LEU A 112 -18.79 -9.98 -0.12
N GLY A 113 -17.90 -10.07 -1.10
CA GLY A 113 -18.20 -10.62 -2.42
C GLY A 113 -18.90 -9.63 -3.35
N GLY A 114 -18.95 -9.99 -4.63
CA GLY A 114 -19.49 -9.11 -5.66
C GLY A 114 -20.97 -8.80 -5.51
N SER A 115 -21.78 -9.78 -5.14
CA SER A 115 -23.23 -9.61 -4.97
C SER A 115 -23.62 -8.52 -3.98
N ALA A 116 -22.90 -8.41 -2.88
CA ALA A 116 -23.17 -7.42 -1.82
C ALA A 116 -22.97 -5.96 -2.32
N LEU A 117 -22.23 -5.78 -3.40
CA LEU A 117 -21.90 -4.48 -3.99
C LEU A 117 -22.52 -4.30 -5.38
N GLY A 118 -23.54 -5.08 -5.73
CA GLY A 118 -24.20 -5.01 -7.03
C GLY A 118 -23.31 -5.43 -8.22
N LYS A 119 -22.31 -6.27 -7.94
CA LYS A 119 -21.40 -6.85 -8.94
C LYS A 119 -21.69 -8.33 -9.13
N SER A 120 -20.85 -9.05 -9.86
CA SER A 120 -21.05 -10.46 -10.15
C SER A 120 -21.05 -11.34 -8.90
N ALA A 121 -22.04 -12.23 -8.80
CA ALA A 121 -22.09 -13.27 -7.77
C ALA A 121 -20.94 -14.30 -7.88
N MET A 122 -20.26 -14.33 -9.03
CA MET A 122 -19.08 -15.21 -9.23
C MET A 122 -17.86 -14.76 -8.44
N MET A 123 -17.83 -13.51 -7.94
CA MET A 123 -16.84 -13.06 -6.95
C MET A 123 -17.33 -13.44 -5.54
N PRO A 124 -16.77 -14.48 -4.92
CA PRO A 124 -17.25 -14.94 -3.62
C PRO A 124 -16.80 -14.02 -2.48
N PRO A 125 -17.46 -14.06 -1.31
CA PRO A 125 -17.00 -13.36 -0.13
C PRO A 125 -15.82 -14.08 0.53
N TRP A 126 -14.72 -13.37 0.73
CA TRP A 126 -13.50 -13.92 1.33
C TRP A 126 -13.33 -13.56 2.82
N GLY A 127 -14.18 -12.68 3.37
CA GLY A 127 -14.02 -12.15 4.72
C GLY A 127 -14.11 -13.16 5.86
N GLN A 128 -14.60 -14.38 5.60
CA GLN A 128 -14.60 -15.47 6.58
C GLN A 128 -13.40 -16.42 6.42
N THR A 129 -12.67 -16.31 5.31
CA THR A 129 -11.53 -17.18 4.96
C THR A 129 -10.21 -16.46 5.10
N LEU A 130 -10.17 -15.17 4.72
CA LEU A 130 -8.99 -14.32 4.77
C LEU A 130 -9.12 -13.31 5.91
N THR A 131 -7.99 -13.07 6.59
CA THR A 131 -7.87 -11.98 7.56
C THR A 131 -7.88 -10.62 6.88
N GLN A 132 -8.13 -9.55 7.64
CA GLN A 132 -8.10 -8.18 7.12
C GLN A 132 -6.69 -7.80 6.61
N GLU A 133 -5.64 -8.30 7.25
CA GLU A 133 -4.25 -8.11 6.82
C GLU A 133 -3.96 -8.80 5.50
N GLU A 134 -4.45 -10.00 5.27
CA GLU A 134 -4.32 -10.71 3.99
C GLU A 134 -5.06 -9.98 2.88
N ILE A 135 -6.31 -9.53 3.12
CA ILE A 135 -7.08 -8.73 2.17
C ILE A 135 -6.33 -7.43 1.82
N LYS A 136 -5.83 -6.71 2.82
CA LYS A 136 -5.01 -5.52 2.62
C LYS A 136 -3.73 -5.83 1.84
N GLY A 137 -3.10 -6.97 2.14
CA GLY A 137 -1.94 -7.46 1.39
C GLY A 137 -2.25 -7.63 -0.11
N VAL A 138 -3.37 -8.28 -0.44
CA VAL A 138 -3.83 -8.45 -1.84
C VAL A 138 -4.00 -7.09 -2.52
N ILE A 139 -4.66 -6.13 -1.86
CA ILE A 139 -4.86 -4.79 -2.42
C ILE A 139 -3.51 -4.10 -2.69
N THR A 140 -2.58 -4.14 -1.73
CA THR A 140 -1.27 -3.51 -1.91
C THR A 140 -0.43 -4.20 -2.98
N PHE A 141 -0.58 -5.51 -3.16
CA PHE A 141 0.03 -6.25 -4.26
C PHE A 141 -0.55 -5.78 -5.62
N MET A 142 -1.87 -5.75 -5.78
CA MET A 142 -2.52 -5.28 -7.01
C MET A 142 -2.10 -3.85 -7.35
N ARG A 143 -1.98 -2.96 -6.34
CA ARG A 143 -1.47 -1.59 -6.54
C ARG A 143 -0.01 -1.56 -7.03
N ALA A 144 0.81 -2.49 -6.56
CA ALA A 144 2.22 -2.56 -6.95
C ALA A 144 2.42 -2.99 -8.41
N ILE A 145 1.55 -3.88 -8.91
CA ILE A 145 1.65 -4.42 -10.28
C ILE A 145 0.76 -3.69 -11.29
N ALA A 146 0.01 -2.67 -10.86
CA ALA A 146 -0.95 -1.95 -11.70
C ALA A 146 -0.30 -1.26 -12.91
N GLN A 147 -0.88 -1.43 -14.07
CA GLN A 147 -0.52 -0.74 -15.31
C GLN A 147 -1.77 -0.02 -15.87
N PRO A 148 -1.78 1.32 -15.95
CA PRO A 148 -0.74 2.26 -15.51
C PRO A 148 -0.51 2.24 -14.00
N THR A 149 0.68 2.69 -13.58
CA THR A 149 1.12 2.68 -12.18
C THR A 149 0.13 3.38 -11.24
N TYR A 150 -0.12 2.79 -10.09
CA TYR A 150 -0.97 3.40 -9.06
C TYR A 150 -0.30 4.60 -8.39
N HIS A 151 -1.02 5.70 -8.37
CA HIS A 151 -0.66 6.88 -7.60
C HIS A 151 -1.74 7.13 -6.54
N PRO A 152 -1.40 7.02 -5.24
CA PRO A 152 -2.39 7.28 -4.20
C PRO A 152 -2.89 8.73 -4.31
N PRO A 153 -4.19 8.99 -4.08
CA PRO A 153 -4.72 10.34 -4.07
C PRO A 153 -3.96 11.19 -3.04
N ALA A 154 -3.69 12.45 -3.40
CA ALA A 154 -3.10 13.40 -2.48
C ALA A 154 -3.94 13.45 -1.20
N ARG A 155 -3.29 13.31 -0.03
CA ARG A 155 -4.01 13.52 1.24
C ARG A 155 -4.59 14.93 1.23
N PRO A 156 -5.90 15.10 1.56
CA PRO A 156 -6.43 16.44 1.80
C PRO A 156 -5.51 17.14 2.80
N GLY A 157 -5.00 18.31 2.43
CA GLY A 157 -4.27 19.12 3.37
C GLY A 157 -5.12 19.37 4.62
N PRO A 158 -4.52 19.67 5.78
CA PRO A 158 -5.30 20.03 6.96
C PRO A 158 -6.21 21.20 6.58
N GLU A 159 -7.52 20.97 6.68
CA GLU A 159 -8.53 21.99 6.45
C GLU A 159 -8.44 23.00 7.61
N TYR A 160 -7.64 24.05 7.42
CA TYR A 160 -7.65 25.18 8.34
C TYR A 160 -8.97 25.92 8.15
N SER A 161 -9.98 25.55 8.92
CA SER A 161 -11.15 26.40 9.06
C SER A 161 -10.73 27.65 9.84
N VAL A 162 -10.41 28.71 9.09
CA VAL A 162 -10.33 30.05 9.68
C VAL A 162 -11.74 30.43 10.11
N LYS A 163 -12.00 30.42 11.43
CA LYS A 163 -13.19 31.02 12.01
C LYS A 163 -12.91 32.51 12.23
#